data_b7cae501da13a1dab4a8292f3420bec5
#
_entry.id   b7cae501da13a1dab4a8292f3420bec5
#
_cell.length_a   1.000
_cell.length_b   1.000
_cell.length_c   1.000
_cell.angle_alpha   90.00
_cell.angle_beta   90.00
_cell.angle_gamma   90.00
#
_symmetry.space_group_name_H-M   'P 1'
#
loop_
_entity.id
_entity.type
_entity.pdbx_description
1 polymer ?
#
loop_
_entity_poly.entity_id
_entity_poly.type
_entity_poly.pdbx_seq_one_letter_code
_entity_poly.pdbx_strand_id
1 'polypeptide(L)'
;MQNNASTLTSFWMRVAIKGLSLFLICNFAFAFTDPEFGKFSLYNHIFAGRVRLPYSDQPSESYNVTITNLDAMFASHILAGNPKSPSEYRVLLIGDSATWGYLLTSDQTLAAFLNREELHTPDNKQVLFYNLGYPVMSLLKDVLILERGLKYQPDLVLWLITLESFPREKQLYSPLLEQNPGEVIRLIQKLDLNESITPPQPSQTTLWQRSLFGQRKALADWLRFQLYGFLWTATHVDQAIPAEI
;
A
#
# COMPACT_ATOMS: atom_id res chain seq x y z
N MET A 1 -20.56 4.42 -59.57
CA MET A 1 -20.24 3.63 -58.36
C MET A 1 -18.87 3.94 -57.74
N GLN A 2 -17.94 4.61 -58.39
CA GLN A 2 -16.59 4.91 -57.85
C GLN A 2 -16.53 6.02 -56.77
N ASN A 3 -17.47 6.94 -56.73
CA ASN A 3 -17.44 8.08 -55.78
C ASN A 3 -17.76 7.71 -54.31
N ASN A 4 -18.47 6.63 -54.08
CA ASN A 4 -18.82 6.24 -52.69
C ASN A 4 -17.66 5.57 -51.95
N ALA A 5 -16.76 4.92 -52.64
CA ALA A 5 -15.62 4.23 -52.02
C ALA A 5 -14.55 5.23 -51.48
N SER A 6 -14.30 6.32 -52.26
CA SER A 6 -13.32 7.34 -51.89
C SER A 6 -13.80 8.22 -50.71
N THR A 7 -15.10 8.49 -50.61
CA THR A 7 -15.68 9.20 -49.45
C THR A 7 -15.69 8.35 -48.18
N LEU A 8 -15.94 7.05 -48.29
CA LEU A 8 -15.93 6.11 -47.18
C LEU A 8 -14.51 5.93 -46.62
N THR A 9 -13.51 5.78 -47.49
CA THR A 9 -12.09 5.69 -47.06
C THR A 9 -11.62 6.99 -46.41
N SER A 10 -11.99 8.14 -46.91
CA SER A 10 -11.68 9.45 -46.34
C SER A 10 -12.35 9.63 -44.96
N PHE A 11 -13.58 9.15 -44.78
CA PHE A 11 -14.28 9.17 -43.50
C PHE A 11 -13.55 8.32 -42.47
N TRP A 12 -13.26 7.05 -42.76
CA TRP A 12 -12.57 6.15 -41.83
C TRP A 12 -11.16 6.63 -41.49
N MET A 13 -10.45 7.22 -42.43
CA MET A 13 -9.14 7.82 -42.18
C MET A 13 -9.22 8.98 -41.19
N ARG A 14 -10.23 9.87 -41.33
CA ARG A 14 -10.47 10.96 -40.35
C ARG A 14 -10.83 10.41 -38.97
N VAL A 15 -11.63 9.37 -38.88
CA VAL A 15 -11.99 8.72 -37.62
C VAL A 15 -10.73 8.11 -36.96
N ALA A 16 -9.92 7.41 -37.77
CA ALA A 16 -8.67 6.81 -37.26
C ALA A 16 -7.67 7.87 -36.74
N ILE A 17 -7.50 8.97 -37.49
CA ILE A 17 -6.62 10.08 -37.07
C ILE A 17 -7.11 10.69 -35.76
N LYS A 18 -8.42 10.99 -35.65
CA LYS A 18 -9.00 11.57 -34.44
C LYS A 18 -8.87 10.60 -33.25
N GLY A 19 -9.13 9.29 -33.47
CA GLY A 19 -8.99 8.27 -32.46
C GLY A 19 -7.54 8.14 -31.97
N LEU A 20 -6.57 8.13 -32.89
CA LEU A 20 -5.15 8.08 -32.56
C LEU A 20 -4.71 9.34 -31.80
N SER A 21 -5.14 10.53 -32.27
CA SER A 21 -4.83 11.78 -31.57
C SER A 21 -5.38 11.79 -30.15
N LEU A 22 -6.63 11.40 -29.96
CA LEU A 22 -7.24 11.31 -28.63
C LEU A 22 -6.50 10.29 -27.73
N PHE A 23 -6.18 9.12 -28.29
CA PHE A 23 -5.40 8.10 -27.58
C PHE A 23 -4.04 8.65 -27.11
N LEU A 24 -3.30 9.34 -27.97
CA LEU A 24 -2.02 9.92 -27.62
C LEU A 24 -2.18 11.02 -26.56
N ILE A 25 -3.16 11.92 -26.70
CA ILE A 25 -3.43 12.99 -25.74
C ILE A 25 -3.75 12.40 -24.37
N CYS A 26 -4.63 11.40 -24.28
CA CYS A 26 -4.97 10.75 -23.03
C CYS A 26 -3.76 10.06 -22.38
N ASN A 27 -2.92 9.37 -23.18
CA ASN A 27 -1.73 8.72 -22.68
C ASN A 27 -0.70 9.72 -22.14
N PHE A 28 -0.46 10.83 -22.86
CA PHE A 28 0.45 11.88 -22.39
C PHE A 28 -0.09 12.58 -21.14
N ALA A 29 -1.37 12.97 -21.12
CA ALA A 29 -2.00 13.59 -19.97
C ALA A 29 -1.87 12.71 -18.73
N PHE A 30 -2.14 11.41 -18.85
CA PHE A 30 -1.98 10.45 -17.77
C PHE A 30 -0.51 10.33 -17.30
N ALA A 31 0.45 10.25 -18.23
CA ALA A 31 1.86 10.14 -17.91
C ALA A 31 2.42 11.40 -17.20
N PHE A 32 1.87 12.59 -17.50
CA PHE A 32 2.26 13.83 -16.83
C PHE A 32 1.60 14.02 -15.46
N THR A 33 0.35 13.60 -15.31
CA THR A 33 -0.37 13.72 -14.02
C THR A 33 0.07 12.66 -13.03
N ASP A 34 0.60 11.52 -13.52
CA ASP A 34 1.06 10.37 -12.73
C ASP A 34 0.12 10.05 -11.55
N PRO A 35 -1.17 9.77 -11.81
CA PRO A 35 -2.17 9.70 -10.77
C PRO A 35 -1.95 8.46 -9.90
N GLU A 36 -1.90 8.66 -8.59
CA GLU A 36 -1.82 7.58 -7.59
C GLU A 36 -3.19 6.91 -7.44
N PHE A 37 -3.61 6.14 -8.46
CA PHE A 37 -4.95 5.53 -8.49
C PHE A 37 -5.19 4.50 -7.37
N GLY A 38 -4.15 4.01 -6.71
CA GLY A 38 -4.27 3.21 -5.49
C GLY A 38 -5.03 3.94 -4.36
N LYS A 39 -4.91 5.27 -4.30
CA LYS A 39 -5.66 6.10 -3.34
C LYS A 39 -7.16 6.18 -3.61
N PHE A 40 -7.59 5.89 -4.83
CA PHE A 40 -9.01 5.93 -5.23
C PHE A 40 -9.70 4.57 -5.14
N SER A 41 -9.23 3.68 -4.29
CA SER A 41 -9.82 2.37 -4.12
C SER A 41 -11.12 2.45 -3.28
N LEU A 42 -12.25 2.05 -3.86
CA LEU A 42 -13.51 1.89 -3.13
C LEU A 42 -13.36 0.92 -1.96
N TYR A 43 -12.62 -0.16 -2.15
CA TYR A 43 -12.29 -1.12 -1.12
C TYR A 43 -11.62 -0.45 0.10
N ASN A 44 -10.66 0.43 -0.14
CA ASN A 44 -9.95 1.12 0.93
C ASN A 44 -10.82 2.13 1.68
N HIS A 45 -11.77 2.80 1.00
CA HIS A 45 -12.61 3.84 1.58
C HIS A 45 -13.85 3.29 2.28
N ILE A 46 -14.43 2.22 1.76
CA ILE A 46 -15.71 1.66 2.26
C ILE A 46 -15.43 0.54 3.27
N PHE A 47 -14.34 -0.17 3.12
CA PHE A 47 -14.00 -1.36 3.88
C PHE A 47 -12.63 -1.28 4.55
N ALA A 48 -12.30 -0.12 5.12
CA ALA A 48 -11.14 0.00 6.00
C ALA A 48 -11.38 -0.89 7.24
N GLY A 49 -11.02 -2.15 7.15
CA GLY A 49 -11.32 -3.15 8.17
C GLY A 49 -10.18 -4.12 8.42
N ARG A 50 -9.04 -3.95 7.74
CA ARG A 50 -7.88 -4.80 7.98
C ARG A 50 -7.26 -4.49 9.32
N VAL A 51 -7.10 -5.51 10.15
CA VAL A 51 -6.44 -5.39 11.46
C VAL A 51 -4.92 -5.53 11.38
N ARG A 52 -4.41 -5.90 10.20
CA ARG A 52 -2.98 -6.02 9.87
C ARG A 52 -2.71 -5.36 8.52
N LEU A 53 -1.49 -4.86 8.32
CA LEU A 53 -1.08 -4.38 7.02
C LEU A 53 -1.04 -5.54 6.01
N PRO A 54 -1.54 -5.38 4.78
CA PRO A 54 -1.50 -6.42 3.77
C PRO A 54 -0.08 -6.74 3.35
N TYR A 55 0.24 -8.02 3.24
CA TYR A 55 1.57 -8.53 2.90
C TYR A 55 1.49 -9.60 1.81
N SER A 56 2.52 -9.68 0.99
CA SER A 56 2.76 -10.78 0.05
C SER A 56 4.26 -11.00 -0.09
N ASP A 57 4.69 -12.26 -0.16
CA ASP A 57 6.08 -12.62 -0.48
C ASP A 57 6.42 -12.29 -1.94
N GLN A 58 5.43 -12.25 -2.83
CA GLN A 58 5.57 -11.98 -4.25
C GLN A 58 4.64 -10.85 -4.70
N PRO A 59 4.92 -9.58 -4.31
CA PRO A 59 4.04 -8.45 -4.62
C PRO A 59 3.84 -8.22 -6.12
N SER A 60 4.84 -8.56 -6.94
CA SER A 60 4.78 -8.41 -8.41
C SER A 60 3.75 -9.34 -9.07
N GLU A 61 3.40 -10.44 -8.44
CA GLU A 61 2.39 -11.39 -8.92
C GLU A 61 0.99 -11.07 -8.41
N SER A 62 0.91 -10.21 -7.39
CA SER A 62 -0.36 -9.80 -6.81
C SER A 62 -1.00 -8.68 -7.62
N TYR A 63 -2.30 -8.76 -7.82
CA TYR A 63 -3.10 -7.64 -8.36
C TYR A 63 -3.70 -6.75 -7.26
N ASN A 64 -3.34 -6.98 -6.00
CA ASN A 64 -3.79 -6.18 -4.88
C ASN A 64 -2.85 -4.97 -4.67
N VAL A 65 -3.22 -3.81 -5.18
CA VAL A 65 -2.41 -2.59 -5.08
C VAL A 65 -2.13 -2.14 -3.64
N THR A 66 -2.89 -2.63 -2.66
CA THR A 66 -2.63 -2.31 -1.24
C THR A 66 -1.35 -2.95 -0.72
N ILE A 67 -0.79 -3.93 -1.44
CA ILE A 67 0.47 -4.59 -1.09
C ILE A 67 1.69 -3.75 -1.50
N THR A 68 1.57 -3.01 -2.61
CA THR A 68 2.69 -2.26 -3.21
C THR A 68 2.62 -0.76 -2.95
N ASN A 69 1.43 -0.20 -2.83
CA ASN A 69 1.22 1.23 -2.61
C ASN A 69 1.01 1.52 -1.12
N LEU A 70 1.94 2.24 -0.51
CA LEU A 70 1.95 2.53 0.93
C LEU A 70 0.70 3.29 1.40
N ASP A 71 0.20 4.25 0.62
CA ASP A 71 -1.01 5.00 0.99
C ASP A 71 -2.26 4.11 0.91
N ALA A 72 -2.37 3.27 -0.11
CA ALA A 72 -3.46 2.31 -0.23
C ALA A 72 -3.41 1.24 0.88
N MET A 73 -2.21 0.79 1.26
CA MET A 73 -1.98 -0.12 2.38
C MET A 73 -2.55 0.44 3.68
N PHE A 74 -2.19 1.67 4.04
CA PHE A 74 -2.71 2.32 5.23
C PHE A 74 -4.20 2.63 5.15
N ALA A 75 -4.71 3.07 3.99
CA ALA A 75 -6.14 3.33 3.79
C ALA A 75 -6.99 2.07 3.99
N SER A 76 -6.46 0.88 3.73
CA SER A 76 -7.17 -0.39 3.96
C SER A 76 -7.22 -0.82 5.44
N HIS A 77 -6.36 -0.26 6.29
CA HIS A 77 -6.26 -0.61 7.71
C HIS A 77 -7.36 0.05 8.55
N ILE A 78 -7.83 -0.62 9.61
CA ILE A 78 -8.87 -0.11 10.51
C ILE A 78 -8.51 1.27 11.11
N LEU A 79 -7.22 1.56 11.25
CA LEU A 79 -6.71 2.83 11.73
C LEU A 79 -7.17 4.01 10.87
N ALA A 80 -7.26 3.83 9.55
CA ALA A 80 -7.72 4.87 8.62
C ALA A 80 -9.25 5.07 8.67
N GLY A 81 -9.99 3.99 8.96
CA GLY A 81 -11.45 4.03 9.09
C GLY A 81 -11.96 4.57 10.43
N ASN A 82 -11.07 4.69 11.42
CA ASN A 82 -11.42 5.09 12.78
C ASN A 82 -10.77 6.45 13.14
N PRO A 83 -11.48 7.58 12.98
CA PRO A 83 -11.02 8.86 13.52
C PRO A 83 -10.74 8.73 15.02
N LYS A 84 -9.62 9.31 15.48
CA LYS A 84 -9.27 9.23 16.91
C LYS A 84 -10.34 9.90 17.77
N SER A 85 -10.92 9.13 18.69
CA SER A 85 -11.86 9.65 19.68
C SER A 85 -11.13 10.38 20.83
N PRO A 86 -11.70 11.41 21.44
CA PRO A 86 -11.16 12.02 22.66
C PRO A 86 -11.01 11.05 23.84
N SER A 87 -11.83 10.00 23.88
CA SER A 87 -11.79 8.91 24.88
C SER A 87 -10.86 7.76 24.50
N GLU A 88 -10.10 7.89 23.42
CA GLU A 88 -9.15 6.87 22.94
C GLU A 88 -7.73 7.24 23.33
N TYR A 89 -6.99 6.27 23.86
CA TYR A 89 -5.53 6.27 23.94
C TYR A 89 -4.99 5.33 22.88
N ARG A 90 -4.46 5.89 21.81
CA ARG A 90 -4.06 5.17 20.61
C ARG A 90 -2.63 4.68 20.70
N VAL A 91 -2.45 3.36 20.59
CA VAL A 91 -1.13 2.71 20.60
C VAL A 91 -0.87 2.04 19.25
N LEU A 92 0.26 2.36 18.62
CA LEU A 92 0.73 1.66 17.43
C LEU A 92 1.75 0.59 17.82
N LEU A 93 1.55 -0.63 17.35
CA LEU A 93 2.52 -1.72 17.43
C LEU A 93 3.29 -1.78 16.11
N ILE A 94 4.60 -1.60 16.14
CA ILE A 94 5.48 -1.65 14.98
C ILE A 94 6.51 -2.76 15.18
N GLY A 95 6.88 -3.43 14.13
CA GLY A 95 7.87 -4.50 14.16
C GLY A 95 7.78 -5.43 12.95
N ASP A 96 8.36 -6.61 13.11
CA ASP A 96 8.51 -7.61 12.06
C ASP A 96 7.32 -8.60 11.98
N SER A 97 7.59 -9.78 11.42
CA SER A 97 6.62 -10.87 11.26
C SER A 97 6.00 -11.34 12.57
N ALA A 98 6.70 -11.25 13.70
CA ALA A 98 6.17 -11.62 14.99
C ALA A 98 5.11 -10.63 15.45
N THR A 99 5.35 -9.33 15.26
CA THR A 99 4.37 -8.26 15.54
C THR A 99 3.17 -8.36 14.60
N TRP A 100 3.43 -8.61 13.32
CA TRP A 100 2.37 -8.81 12.32
C TRP A 100 1.47 -10.00 12.64
N GLY A 101 2.04 -11.05 13.26
CA GLY A 101 1.37 -12.30 13.58
C GLY A 101 1.43 -13.29 12.42
N TYR A 102 2.66 -13.56 11.91
CA TYR A 102 2.87 -14.57 10.87
C TYR A 102 2.45 -15.94 11.40
N LEU A 103 1.72 -16.71 10.61
CA LEU A 103 1.09 -17.99 10.96
C LEU A 103 -0.02 -17.91 12.04
N LEU A 104 -0.46 -16.71 12.40
CA LEU A 104 -1.55 -16.53 13.36
C LEU A 104 -2.81 -16.01 12.65
N THR A 105 -3.96 -16.36 13.16
CA THR A 105 -5.23 -15.70 12.78
C THR A 105 -5.29 -14.29 13.34
N SER A 106 -6.17 -13.44 12.81
CA SER A 106 -6.23 -12.03 13.21
C SER A 106 -6.54 -11.82 14.70
N ASP A 107 -7.29 -12.73 15.30
CA ASP A 107 -7.66 -12.74 16.72
C ASP A 107 -6.57 -13.29 17.64
N GLN A 108 -5.53 -13.91 17.10
CA GLN A 108 -4.38 -14.48 17.83
C GLN A 108 -3.17 -13.53 17.84
N THR A 109 -3.25 -12.36 17.23
CA THR A 109 -2.16 -11.40 17.23
C THR A 109 -1.98 -10.71 18.58
N LEU A 110 -0.78 -10.21 18.87
CA LEU A 110 -0.50 -9.43 20.09
C LEU A 110 -1.50 -8.27 20.26
N ALA A 111 -1.77 -7.52 19.20
CA ALA A 111 -2.75 -6.43 19.23
C ALA A 111 -4.15 -6.91 19.64
N ALA A 112 -4.58 -8.05 19.10
CA ALA A 112 -5.89 -8.61 19.44
C ALA A 112 -5.96 -9.06 20.90
N PHE A 113 -4.89 -9.66 21.44
CA PHE A 113 -4.81 -10.00 22.84
C PHE A 113 -4.88 -8.77 23.74
N LEU A 114 -4.06 -7.75 23.46
CA LEU A 114 -4.03 -6.52 24.24
C LEU A 114 -5.37 -5.77 24.20
N ASN A 115 -6.06 -5.77 23.07
CA ASN A 115 -7.38 -5.14 22.94
C ASN A 115 -8.48 -5.89 23.72
N ARG A 116 -8.35 -7.20 23.92
CA ARG A 116 -9.29 -7.99 24.74
C ARG A 116 -9.19 -7.71 26.24
N GLU A 117 -8.03 -7.23 26.71
CA GLU A 117 -7.84 -6.85 28.11
C GLU A 117 -8.56 -5.54 28.49
N GLU A 118 -9.18 -4.86 27.54
CA GLU A 118 -9.97 -3.62 27.74
C GLU A 118 -9.26 -2.60 28.66
N LEU A 119 -7.99 -2.40 28.43
CA LEU A 119 -7.14 -1.53 29.25
C LEU A 119 -7.60 -0.07 29.19
N HIS A 120 -7.47 0.62 30.33
CA HIS A 120 -7.75 2.03 30.44
C HIS A 120 -6.58 2.79 31.05
N THR A 121 -6.40 4.02 30.61
CA THR A 121 -5.44 4.95 31.24
C THR A 121 -5.99 5.46 32.57
N PRO A 122 -5.14 6.08 33.45
CA PRO A 122 -5.61 6.68 34.71
C PRO A 122 -6.69 7.75 34.52
N ASP A 123 -6.70 8.44 33.39
CA ASP A 123 -7.73 9.43 33.01
C ASP A 123 -8.92 8.80 32.26
N ASN A 124 -9.07 7.49 32.38
CA ASN A 124 -10.20 6.69 31.88
C ASN A 124 -10.37 6.68 30.35
N LYS A 125 -9.30 6.86 29.57
CA LYS A 125 -9.33 6.63 28.14
C LYS A 125 -9.15 5.16 27.83
N GLN A 126 -9.92 4.62 26.90
CA GLN A 126 -9.74 3.28 26.40
C GLN A 126 -8.44 3.16 25.60
N VAL A 127 -7.58 2.21 25.96
CA VAL A 127 -6.34 1.92 25.24
C VAL A 127 -6.64 1.02 24.06
N LEU A 128 -6.40 1.49 22.83
CA LEU A 128 -6.60 0.71 21.62
C LEU A 128 -5.28 0.48 20.90
N PHE A 129 -4.97 -0.78 20.64
CA PHE A 129 -3.75 -1.25 19.99
C PHE A 129 -4.01 -1.52 18.50
N TYR A 130 -3.21 -0.89 17.64
CA TYR A 130 -3.27 -1.06 16.19
C TYR A 130 -2.01 -1.75 15.69
N ASN A 131 -2.19 -2.87 15.00
CA ASN A 131 -1.09 -3.70 14.50
C ASN A 131 -0.55 -3.14 13.17
N LEU A 132 0.57 -2.45 13.23
CA LEU A 132 1.35 -1.97 12.08
C LEU A 132 2.63 -2.79 11.88
N GLY A 133 2.73 -3.99 12.47
CA GLY A 133 3.78 -4.93 12.12
C GLY A 133 3.77 -5.24 10.62
N TYR A 134 4.93 -5.53 10.07
CA TYR A 134 5.07 -5.93 8.68
C TYR A 134 6.20 -6.97 8.55
N PRO A 135 5.97 -8.12 7.89
CA PRO A 135 6.99 -9.14 7.73
C PRO A 135 8.29 -8.59 7.12
N VAL A 136 9.37 -9.33 7.30
CA VAL A 136 10.76 -8.95 7.01
C VAL A 136 11.37 -8.01 8.08
N MET A 137 12.56 -8.37 8.51
CA MET A 137 13.32 -7.67 9.55
C MET A 137 14.16 -6.56 8.94
N SER A 138 13.72 -5.30 9.09
CA SER A 138 14.41 -4.10 8.62
C SER A 138 13.94 -2.90 9.43
N LEU A 139 14.88 -2.21 10.09
CA LEU A 139 14.55 -0.98 10.83
C LEU A 139 14.09 0.14 9.90
N LEU A 140 14.66 0.25 8.70
CA LEU A 140 14.26 1.27 7.73
C LEU A 140 12.80 1.08 7.29
N LYS A 141 12.36 -0.17 7.09
CA LYS A 141 10.96 -0.51 6.83
C LYS A 141 10.07 -0.08 8.00
N ASP A 142 10.49 -0.38 9.23
CA ASP A 142 9.71 -0.02 10.42
C ASP A 142 9.58 1.51 10.56
N VAL A 143 10.66 2.25 10.31
CA VAL A 143 10.64 3.73 10.34
C VAL A 143 9.75 4.29 9.24
N LEU A 144 9.72 3.70 8.05
CA LEU A 144 8.81 4.11 6.97
C LEU A 144 7.34 3.93 7.38
N ILE A 145 7.02 2.79 7.98
CA ILE A 145 5.68 2.50 8.52
C ILE A 145 5.35 3.46 9.66
N LEU A 146 6.29 3.69 10.58
CA LEU A 146 6.12 4.64 11.69
C LEU A 146 5.79 6.04 11.17
N GLU A 147 6.55 6.55 10.23
CA GLU A 147 6.33 7.90 9.66
C GLU A 147 4.90 8.05 9.09
N ARG A 148 4.41 7.02 8.41
CA ARG A 148 3.01 6.99 7.94
C ARG A 148 2.01 6.87 9.09
N GLY A 149 2.30 6.03 10.07
CA GLY A 149 1.45 5.82 11.25
C GLY A 149 1.28 7.06 12.11
N LEU A 150 2.30 7.92 12.21
CA LEU A 150 2.24 9.17 12.98
C LEU A 150 1.14 10.14 12.51
N LYS A 151 0.69 10.05 11.25
CA LYS A 151 -0.43 10.84 10.73
C LYS A 151 -1.76 10.55 11.45
N TYR A 152 -1.87 9.40 12.10
CA TYR A 152 -3.05 8.98 12.84
C TYR A 152 -3.01 9.35 14.33
N GLN A 153 -2.09 10.25 14.71
CA GLN A 153 -1.98 10.85 16.05
C GLN A 153 -1.92 9.80 17.19
N PRO A 154 -0.97 8.86 17.18
CA PRO A 154 -0.81 7.94 18.29
C PRO A 154 -0.38 8.66 19.56
N ASP A 155 -0.80 8.15 20.73
CA ASP A 155 -0.31 8.61 22.04
C ASP A 155 0.94 7.83 22.45
N LEU A 156 1.08 6.58 21.94
CA LEU A 156 2.22 5.71 22.21
C LEU A 156 2.57 4.89 20.97
N VAL A 157 3.85 4.64 20.80
CA VAL A 157 4.38 3.67 19.84
C VAL A 157 5.15 2.60 20.59
N LEU A 158 4.76 1.36 20.43
CA LEU A 158 5.51 0.21 20.90
C LEU A 158 6.23 -0.40 19.68
N TRP A 159 7.53 -0.23 19.66
CA TRP A 159 8.38 -0.74 18.59
C TRP A 159 9.08 -2.02 19.08
N LEU A 160 8.63 -3.17 18.57
CA LEU A 160 9.17 -4.48 18.88
C LEU A 160 10.29 -4.79 17.89
N ILE A 161 11.53 -4.76 18.39
CA ILE A 161 12.74 -4.90 17.59
C ILE A 161 13.46 -6.17 17.96
N THR A 162 13.89 -6.94 16.95
CA THR A 162 14.82 -8.07 17.12
C THR A 162 16.22 -7.66 16.69
N LEU A 163 17.25 -8.33 17.23
CA LEU A 163 18.64 -8.07 16.85
C LEU A 163 18.90 -8.33 15.34
N GLU A 164 18.13 -9.23 14.76
CA GLU A 164 18.16 -9.56 13.34
C GLU A 164 17.73 -8.40 12.41
N SER A 165 17.12 -7.34 12.96
CA SER A 165 16.71 -6.15 12.20
C SER A 165 17.84 -5.13 12.00
N PHE A 166 18.99 -5.26 12.71
CA PHE A 166 20.06 -4.26 12.68
C PHE A 166 21.06 -4.39 11.50
N PRO A 167 21.36 -5.58 10.92
CA PRO A 167 22.32 -5.69 9.85
C PRO A 167 22.06 -4.72 8.71
N ARG A 168 23.13 -4.04 8.23
CA ARG A 168 23.02 -3.01 7.18
C ARG A 168 22.46 -3.57 5.87
N GLU A 169 22.87 -4.77 5.50
CA GLU A 169 22.44 -5.48 4.31
C GLU A 169 20.95 -5.80 4.28
N LYS A 170 20.31 -5.87 5.45
CA LYS A 170 18.88 -6.12 5.58
C LYS A 170 18.01 -4.85 5.44
N GLN A 171 18.62 -3.65 5.54
CA GLN A 171 17.83 -2.43 5.64
C GLN A 171 16.97 -2.16 4.40
N LEU A 172 17.41 -2.54 3.22
CA LEU A 172 16.67 -2.39 1.97
C LEU A 172 15.99 -3.69 1.51
N TYR A 173 16.16 -4.77 2.24
CA TYR A 173 15.63 -6.10 1.87
C TYR A 173 14.17 -6.27 2.34
N SER A 174 13.29 -5.43 1.82
CA SER A 174 11.85 -5.54 2.07
C SER A 174 11.07 -5.21 0.80
N PRO A 175 10.10 -6.06 0.41
CA PRO A 175 9.25 -5.78 -0.73
C PRO A 175 8.55 -4.40 -0.65
N LEU A 176 8.22 -3.96 0.56
CA LEU A 176 7.64 -2.65 0.79
C LEU A 176 8.58 -1.51 0.38
N LEU A 177 9.88 -1.63 0.70
CA LEU A 177 10.89 -0.62 0.36
C LEU A 177 11.21 -0.65 -1.15
N GLU A 178 11.32 -1.83 -1.73
CA GLU A 178 11.54 -2.01 -3.16
C GLU A 178 10.45 -1.37 -4.02
N GLN A 179 9.19 -1.47 -3.58
CA GLN A 179 8.03 -0.93 -4.28
C GLN A 179 7.81 0.58 -4.04
N ASN A 180 8.48 1.17 -3.04
CA ASN A 180 8.34 2.58 -2.67
C ASN A 180 9.70 3.33 -2.67
N PRO A 181 10.52 3.27 -3.74
CA PRO A 181 11.88 3.81 -3.73
C PRO A 181 11.94 5.31 -3.47
N GLY A 182 10.98 6.08 -3.94
CA GLY A 182 10.92 7.53 -3.72
C GLY A 182 10.77 7.89 -2.24
N GLU A 183 9.92 7.17 -1.51
CA GLU A 183 9.74 7.35 -0.07
C GLU A 183 10.98 6.94 0.71
N VAL A 184 11.64 5.86 0.28
CA VAL A 184 12.89 5.37 0.89
C VAL A 184 14.01 6.39 0.72
N ILE A 185 14.19 6.95 -0.46
CA ILE A 185 15.21 7.98 -0.73
C ILE A 185 14.95 9.20 0.16
N ARG A 186 13.70 9.67 0.22
CA ARG A 186 13.31 10.79 1.07
C ARG A 186 13.61 10.52 2.56
N LEU A 187 13.32 9.30 3.02
CA LEU A 187 13.55 8.89 4.41
C LEU A 187 15.05 8.83 4.75
N ILE A 188 15.87 8.23 3.87
CA ILE A 188 17.32 8.16 4.01
C ILE A 188 17.92 9.56 4.11
N GLN A 189 17.48 10.48 3.25
CA GLN A 189 17.93 11.88 3.26
C GLN A 189 17.48 12.61 4.54
N LYS A 190 16.23 12.42 4.94
CA LYS A 190 15.68 13.06 6.16
C LYS A 190 16.40 12.63 7.44
N LEU A 191 16.83 11.39 7.50
CA LEU A 191 17.52 10.80 8.67
C LEU A 191 19.05 10.87 8.56
N ASP A 192 19.58 11.45 7.48
CA ASP A 192 21.02 11.54 7.20
C ASP A 192 21.74 10.17 7.20
N LEU A 193 21.11 9.17 6.59
CA LEU A 193 21.62 7.80 6.54
C LEU A 193 22.46 7.50 5.29
N ASN A 194 22.79 8.50 4.48
CA ASN A 194 23.47 8.32 3.19
C ASN A 194 24.83 7.62 3.30
N GLU A 195 25.56 7.80 4.38
CA GLU A 195 26.84 7.12 4.63
C GLU A 195 26.67 5.63 5.01
N SER A 196 25.49 5.29 5.56
CA SER A 196 25.21 3.95 6.09
C SER A 196 24.44 3.07 5.13
N ILE A 197 23.59 3.65 4.29
CA ILE A 197 22.67 2.94 3.40
C ILE A 197 22.76 3.59 2.02
N THR A 198 23.12 2.81 1.00
CA THR A 198 23.08 3.27 -0.40
C THR A 198 21.62 3.37 -0.84
N PRO A 199 21.10 4.57 -1.18
CA PRO A 199 19.72 4.72 -1.61
C PRO A 199 19.43 3.85 -2.85
N PRO A 200 18.22 3.29 -2.95
CA PRO A 200 17.81 2.62 -4.18
C PRO A 200 17.83 3.64 -5.32
N GLN A 201 18.31 3.21 -6.48
CA GLN A 201 18.26 4.08 -7.65
C GLN A 201 16.79 4.25 -8.07
N PRO A 202 16.30 5.49 -8.23
CA PRO A 202 14.97 5.69 -8.76
C PRO A 202 14.91 5.03 -10.13
N SER A 203 13.97 4.12 -10.33
CA SER A 203 13.74 3.56 -11.65
C SER A 203 13.37 4.73 -12.56
N GLN A 204 14.22 5.02 -13.56
CA GLN A 204 13.90 6.03 -14.57
C GLN A 204 12.76 5.48 -15.42
N THR A 205 11.53 5.64 -14.91
CA THR A 205 10.35 5.28 -15.69
C THR A 205 10.23 6.23 -16.86
N THR A 206 10.28 5.67 -18.06
CA THR A 206 10.06 6.43 -19.27
C THR A 206 8.63 6.97 -19.33
N LEU A 207 8.38 8.06 -20.06
CA LEU A 207 7.02 8.57 -20.26
C LEU A 207 6.07 7.49 -20.79
N TRP A 208 6.57 6.56 -21.57
CA TRP A 208 5.78 5.44 -22.07
C TRP A 208 5.35 4.48 -20.95
N GLN A 209 6.24 4.13 -20.03
CA GLN A 209 5.92 3.28 -18.88
C GLN A 209 4.92 3.95 -17.92
N ARG A 210 4.94 5.28 -17.82
CA ARG A 210 3.98 6.09 -17.05
C ARG A 210 2.66 6.33 -17.76
N SER A 211 2.57 6.06 -19.06
CA SER A 211 1.33 6.25 -19.84
C SER A 211 0.25 5.25 -19.45
N LEU A 212 -1.02 5.54 -19.80
CA LEU A 212 -2.14 4.59 -19.65
C LEU A 212 -1.83 3.22 -20.25
N PHE A 213 -1.23 3.21 -21.44
CA PHE A 213 -0.87 1.96 -22.10
C PHE A 213 0.26 1.21 -21.36
N GLY A 214 1.27 1.93 -20.88
CA GLY A 214 2.35 1.35 -20.07
C GLY A 214 1.83 0.77 -18.76
N GLN A 215 0.89 1.46 -18.12
CA GLN A 215 0.30 1.07 -16.83
C GLN A 215 -0.97 0.20 -16.96
N ARG A 216 -1.31 -0.25 -18.16
CA ARG A 216 -2.55 -1.02 -18.41
C ARG A 216 -2.73 -2.25 -17.50
N LYS A 217 -1.62 -2.95 -17.15
CA LYS A 217 -1.68 -4.09 -16.23
C LYS A 217 -2.07 -3.61 -14.84
N ALA A 218 -1.36 -2.63 -14.29
CA ALA A 218 -1.64 -2.08 -12.96
C ALA A 218 -3.06 -1.53 -12.84
N LEU A 219 -3.56 -0.86 -13.90
CA LEU A 219 -4.95 -0.38 -13.96
C LEU A 219 -5.96 -1.53 -14.02
N ALA A 220 -5.68 -2.58 -14.79
CA ALA A 220 -6.53 -3.75 -14.84
C ALA A 220 -6.55 -4.49 -13.50
N ASP A 221 -5.41 -4.61 -12.83
CA ASP A 221 -5.27 -5.23 -11.53
C ASP A 221 -5.99 -4.40 -10.44
N TRP A 222 -5.87 -3.06 -10.49
CA TRP A 222 -6.64 -2.15 -9.65
C TRP A 222 -8.15 -2.31 -9.85
N LEU A 223 -8.64 -2.38 -11.10
CA LEU A 223 -10.05 -2.63 -11.40
C LEU A 223 -10.55 -3.98 -10.87
N ARG A 224 -9.77 -5.04 -11.08
CA ARG A 224 -10.08 -6.37 -10.52
C ARG A 224 -10.19 -6.30 -9.01
N PHE A 225 -9.27 -5.60 -8.37
CA PHE A 225 -9.27 -5.42 -6.93
C PHE A 225 -10.52 -4.69 -6.42
N GLN A 226 -11.05 -3.67 -7.14
CA GLN A 226 -12.32 -3.06 -6.77
C GLN A 226 -13.48 -4.07 -6.77
N LEU A 227 -13.48 -5.01 -7.73
CA LEU A 227 -14.53 -6.02 -7.84
C LEU A 227 -14.37 -7.15 -6.81
N TYR A 228 -13.17 -7.72 -6.70
CA TYR A 228 -12.91 -8.85 -5.82
C TYR A 228 -12.70 -8.44 -4.36
N GLY A 229 -12.13 -7.28 -4.12
CA GLY A 229 -11.91 -6.75 -2.78
C GLY A 229 -13.21 -6.65 -1.97
N PHE A 230 -14.33 -6.38 -2.64
CA PHE A 230 -15.65 -6.39 -2.02
C PHE A 230 -16.02 -7.78 -1.47
N LEU A 231 -15.79 -8.82 -2.26
CA LEU A 231 -16.05 -10.21 -1.86
C LEU A 231 -15.08 -10.65 -0.74
N TRP A 232 -13.82 -10.26 -0.84
CA TRP A 232 -12.82 -10.61 0.15
C TRP A 232 -13.10 -9.97 1.51
N THR A 233 -13.52 -8.73 1.53
CA THR A 233 -13.93 -8.06 2.78
C THR A 233 -15.13 -8.75 3.41
N ALA A 234 -16.13 -9.13 2.60
CA ALA A 234 -17.31 -9.81 3.09
C ALA A 234 -17.02 -11.19 3.67
N THR A 235 -15.98 -11.87 3.18
CA THR A 235 -15.58 -13.23 3.60
C THR A 235 -14.37 -13.25 4.52
N HIS A 236 -13.67 -12.12 4.71
CA HIS A 236 -12.39 -12.00 5.40
C HIS A 236 -11.27 -12.92 4.85
N VAL A 237 -11.44 -13.48 3.65
CA VAL A 237 -10.49 -14.44 3.05
C VAL A 237 -9.12 -13.83 2.79
N ASP A 238 -9.04 -12.52 2.56
CA ASP A 238 -7.79 -11.78 2.35
C ASP A 238 -6.99 -11.54 3.65
N GLN A 239 -7.57 -11.82 4.80
CA GLN A 239 -6.94 -11.77 6.11
C GLN A 239 -6.68 -13.18 6.69
N ALA A 240 -7.13 -14.22 5.99
CA ALA A 240 -6.89 -15.59 6.37
C ALA A 240 -5.51 -16.04 5.90
N ILE A 241 -4.76 -16.69 6.78
CA ILE A 241 -3.55 -17.43 6.41
C ILE A 241 -4.01 -18.84 6.08
N PRO A 242 -3.60 -19.43 4.93
CA PRO A 242 -3.89 -20.83 4.64
C PRO A 242 -3.41 -21.71 5.81
N ALA A 243 -4.25 -22.62 6.25
CA ALA A 243 -3.92 -23.55 7.35
C ALA A 243 -2.89 -24.60 6.92
N GLU A 244 -2.64 -24.74 5.63
CA GLU A 244 -1.69 -25.66 5.02
C GLU A 244 -0.52 -24.88 4.41
N ILE A 245 0.65 -24.97 5.00
CA ILE A 245 1.95 -24.62 4.43
C ILE A 245 2.73 -25.91 4.25
#